data_25607d2cace9f0de0afc49a734715a71
#
_entry.id   25607d2cace9f0de0afc49a734715a71
#
_cell.length_a   1.000
_cell.length_b   1.000
_cell.length_c   1.000
_cell.angle_alpha   90.00
_cell.angle_beta   90.00
_cell.angle_gamma   90.00
#
_symmetry.space_group_name_H-M   'P 1'
#
loop_
_entity.id
_entity.type
_entity.pdbx_description
1 polymer ?
#
loop_
_entity_poly.entity_id
_entity_poly.type
_entity_poly.pdbx_seq_one_letter_code
_entity_poly.pdbx_strand_id
1 'polypeptide(L)'
;ASRLHRQLHQAQLLRAVDPYRRHDLGSSLPATVQVSGTVDDSAPLEITGLLHPLGPRLYTDIKGSAKGIELTRLTPYAARYAGYAIEKGSLSMSVQYKVDQGKLEAQNQIFLDQLTFGERVESPDATKLPVLLAVSLLKNTRGEIDINLPVSGSLDDPQFSVGGIIWRVVVNLLTKAITAPFSLLFGGGHDDMGYVAFDPGSARLTPQAQDKLDKIAGKLVEKTSLKLEATGRADPAVDVDGLRHQYVDALMRKAKAKEQDKLPDEVSIGAEERDKWLLAAYKAADIKKPRNMIGLAKTLPAAEMTRLLEAAAPADEQALRDLANRRGDQVKAYLTTKLSPERVLLTASKTNNDGLPDDKGPSSRAQLSVK
;
A
#
# COMPACT_ATOMS: atom_id res chain seq x y z
N ALA A 1 -30.55 -2.26 16.92
CA ALA A 1 -30.28 -2.78 18.27
C ALA A 1 -31.31 -3.85 18.69
N SER A 2 -32.58 -3.72 18.32
CA SER A 2 -33.63 -4.60 18.89
C SER A 2 -33.75 -6.00 18.28
N ARG A 3 -33.24 -6.27 17.08
CA ARG A 3 -33.30 -7.62 16.45
C ARG A 3 -32.12 -8.52 16.83
N LEU A 4 -30.91 -7.98 16.94
CA LEU A 4 -29.77 -8.76 17.43
C LEU A 4 -30.00 -9.23 18.89
N HIS A 5 -30.66 -8.40 19.68
CA HIS A 5 -31.03 -8.76 21.08
C HIS A 5 -32.05 -9.89 21.14
N ARG A 6 -32.89 -10.10 20.12
CA ARG A 6 -33.88 -11.20 20.09
C ARG A 6 -33.31 -12.51 19.55
N GLN A 7 -32.29 -12.49 18.72
CA GLN A 7 -31.69 -13.72 18.19
C GLN A 7 -30.68 -14.36 19.14
N LEU A 8 -30.14 -13.60 20.09
CA LEU A 8 -29.33 -14.16 21.18
C LEU A 8 -30.13 -14.91 22.23
N HIS A 9 -31.46 -14.90 22.15
CA HIS A 9 -32.34 -15.59 23.11
C HIS A 9 -32.49 -17.10 22.92
N GLN A 10 -31.88 -17.69 21.86
CA GLN A 10 -31.86 -19.16 21.67
C GLN A 10 -30.51 -19.80 22.01
N ALA A 11 -29.62 -19.12 22.71
CA ALA A 11 -28.51 -19.78 23.37
C ALA A 11 -29.10 -20.71 24.44
N GLN A 12 -29.14 -22.00 24.15
CA GLN A 12 -29.48 -22.97 25.20
C GLN A 12 -28.39 -22.90 26.26
N LEU A 13 -28.70 -22.31 27.39
CA LEU A 13 -27.91 -22.37 28.61
C LEU A 13 -27.84 -23.84 29.06
N LEU A 14 -26.90 -24.60 28.50
CA LEU A 14 -26.65 -25.97 28.91
C LEU A 14 -25.59 -25.99 30.01
N ARG A 15 -26.11 -26.24 31.21
CA ARG A 15 -25.42 -26.54 32.47
C ARG A 15 -24.42 -25.47 32.98
N ALA A 16 -24.99 -24.55 33.71
CA ALA A 16 -24.31 -23.97 34.84
C ALA A 16 -24.12 -25.06 35.92
N VAL A 17 -22.84 -25.32 36.24
CA VAL A 17 -22.29 -25.72 37.54
C VAL A 17 -23.19 -26.50 38.51
N ASP A 18 -22.64 -27.54 39.08
CA ASP A 18 -23.07 -28.33 40.24
C ASP A 18 -23.98 -27.53 41.16
N PRO A 19 -25.29 -27.88 41.25
CA PRO A 19 -26.28 -27.14 42.03
C PRO A 19 -26.11 -27.24 43.54
N TYR A 20 -25.09 -27.98 44.02
CA TYR A 20 -24.86 -28.21 45.45
C TYR A 20 -23.70 -27.40 46.06
N ARG A 21 -22.96 -26.60 45.30
CA ARG A 21 -22.06 -25.62 45.92
C ARG A 21 -22.86 -24.37 46.28
N ARG A 22 -23.27 -24.27 47.55
CA ARG A 22 -23.69 -22.98 48.12
C ARG A 22 -22.52 -22.02 47.95
N HIS A 23 -22.64 -21.15 46.98
CA HIS A 23 -21.77 -20.00 46.89
C HIS A 23 -22.18 -19.05 48.00
N ASP A 24 -21.43 -19.00 49.08
CA ASP A 24 -21.47 -17.87 49.99
C ASP A 24 -21.32 -16.58 49.15
N LEU A 25 -22.32 -15.71 49.21
CA LEU A 25 -22.30 -14.41 48.52
C LEU A 25 -21.16 -13.49 48.99
N GLY A 26 -20.34 -13.98 49.94
CA GLY A 26 -19.11 -13.37 50.44
C GLY A 26 -17.83 -14.15 50.13
N SER A 27 -17.87 -15.16 49.25
CA SER A 27 -16.68 -15.90 48.86
C SER A 27 -15.66 -15.02 48.15
N SER A 28 -14.42 -15.05 48.63
CA SER A 28 -13.28 -14.31 48.00
C SER A 28 -12.80 -14.94 46.70
N LEU A 29 -13.43 -16.02 46.26
CA LEU A 29 -12.98 -16.77 45.07
C LEU A 29 -13.84 -16.45 43.84
N PRO A 30 -13.20 -16.30 42.66
CA PRO A 30 -13.93 -16.14 41.41
C PRO A 30 -14.80 -17.37 41.08
N ALA A 31 -15.95 -17.13 40.51
CA ALA A 31 -16.83 -18.18 39.98
C ALA A 31 -16.34 -18.60 38.57
N THR A 32 -16.44 -19.91 38.29
CA THR A 32 -16.21 -20.44 36.95
C THR A 32 -17.37 -20.14 36.03
N VAL A 33 -17.11 -19.67 34.85
CA VAL A 33 -18.10 -19.44 33.78
C VAL A 33 -17.84 -20.44 32.66
N GLN A 34 -18.88 -21.14 32.24
CA GLN A 34 -18.84 -21.98 31.05
C GLN A 34 -20.17 -21.84 30.31
N VAL A 35 -20.10 -21.36 29.08
CA VAL A 35 -21.27 -21.22 28.19
C VAL A 35 -20.89 -21.89 26.86
N SER A 36 -21.76 -22.74 26.37
CA SER A 36 -21.67 -23.33 25.04
C SER A 36 -23.02 -23.22 24.34
N GLY A 37 -22.96 -23.01 23.01
CA GLY A 37 -24.14 -22.81 22.19
C GLY A 37 -23.79 -22.67 20.74
N THR A 38 -24.74 -22.17 19.96
CA THR A 38 -24.53 -21.85 18.56
C THR A 38 -24.99 -20.43 18.24
N VAL A 39 -24.30 -19.78 17.32
CA VAL A 39 -24.74 -18.54 16.69
C VAL A 39 -25.47 -18.94 15.40
N ASP A 40 -26.68 -18.42 15.18
CA ASP A 40 -27.49 -18.70 14.00
C ASP A 40 -27.66 -20.20 13.70
N ASP A 41 -27.87 -21.01 14.76
CA ASP A 41 -28.10 -22.46 14.73
C ASP A 41 -26.97 -23.32 14.12
N SER A 42 -25.87 -22.69 13.68
CA SER A 42 -24.81 -23.41 12.95
C SER A 42 -23.40 -23.16 13.50
N ALA A 43 -23.05 -21.93 13.87
CA ALA A 43 -21.71 -21.57 14.29
C ALA A 43 -21.48 -21.84 15.79
N PRO A 44 -20.60 -22.80 16.17
CA PRO A 44 -20.37 -23.11 17.58
C PRO A 44 -19.79 -21.89 18.32
N LEU A 45 -20.33 -21.63 19.50
CA LEU A 45 -19.92 -20.61 20.45
C LEU A 45 -19.50 -21.26 21.76
N GLU A 46 -18.33 -20.91 22.25
CA GLU A 46 -17.82 -21.32 23.55
C GLU A 46 -17.32 -20.10 24.32
N ILE A 47 -17.70 -20.00 25.59
CA ILE A 47 -17.17 -18.99 26.52
C ILE A 47 -16.79 -19.72 27.80
N THR A 48 -15.56 -19.54 28.25
CA THR A 48 -15.04 -20.15 29.48
C THR A 48 -14.19 -19.12 30.24
N GLY A 49 -14.13 -19.30 31.56
CA GLY A 49 -13.26 -18.45 32.37
C GLY A 49 -13.68 -18.29 33.81
N LEU A 50 -13.22 -17.22 34.40
CA LEU A 50 -13.43 -16.84 35.77
C LEU A 50 -14.07 -15.46 35.86
N LEU A 51 -15.05 -15.30 36.77
CA LEU A 51 -15.72 -14.03 36.98
C LEU A 51 -15.96 -13.82 38.49
N HIS A 52 -15.58 -12.63 38.98
CA HIS A 52 -15.86 -12.23 40.38
C HIS A 52 -16.58 -10.87 40.37
N PRO A 53 -17.89 -10.88 40.06
CA PRO A 53 -18.67 -9.64 39.85
C PRO A 53 -19.00 -8.92 41.15
N LEU A 54 -19.07 -9.65 42.27
CA LEU A 54 -19.45 -9.13 43.59
C LEU A 54 -18.27 -8.90 44.53
N GLY A 55 -17.04 -9.01 44.02
CA GLY A 55 -15.84 -8.66 44.74
C GLY A 55 -15.70 -7.14 44.95
N PRO A 56 -14.72 -6.72 45.79
CA PRO A 56 -14.44 -5.29 46.01
C PRO A 56 -14.14 -4.52 44.69
N ARG A 57 -13.61 -5.22 43.72
CA ARG A 57 -13.43 -4.78 42.33
C ARG A 57 -13.76 -5.93 41.38
N LEU A 58 -14.26 -5.59 40.21
CA LEU A 58 -14.52 -6.56 39.15
C LEU A 58 -13.22 -7.29 38.78
N TYR A 59 -13.28 -8.63 38.89
CA TYR A 59 -12.28 -9.52 38.31
C TYR A 59 -12.94 -10.38 37.24
N THR A 60 -12.25 -10.47 36.08
CA THR A 60 -12.72 -11.27 34.95
C THR A 60 -11.50 -11.82 34.21
N ASP A 61 -11.49 -13.11 33.90
CA ASP A 61 -10.59 -13.73 32.94
C ASP A 61 -11.41 -14.68 32.08
N ILE A 62 -11.90 -14.17 30.95
CA ILE A 62 -12.86 -14.87 30.08
C ILE A 62 -12.23 -15.05 28.71
N LYS A 63 -12.33 -16.27 28.18
CA LYS A 63 -12.04 -16.62 26.79
C LYS A 63 -13.35 -16.94 26.09
N GLY A 64 -13.52 -16.41 24.88
CA GLY A 64 -14.64 -16.72 24.01
C GLY A 64 -14.17 -17.09 22.62
N SER A 65 -14.85 -18.01 22.00
CA SER A 65 -14.63 -18.34 20.59
C SER A 65 -15.95 -18.60 19.88
N ALA A 66 -16.03 -18.14 18.65
CA ALA A 66 -17.11 -18.50 17.73
C ALA A 66 -16.49 -18.82 16.36
N LYS A 67 -16.97 -19.86 15.69
CA LYS A 67 -16.35 -20.33 14.43
C LYS A 67 -17.37 -20.46 13.31
N GLY A 68 -17.03 -19.91 12.13
CA GLY A 68 -17.83 -20.12 10.93
C GLY A 68 -19.17 -19.37 10.92
N ILE A 69 -19.27 -18.21 11.57
CA ILE A 69 -20.46 -17.35 11.50
C ILE A 69 -20.62 -16.88 10.05
N GLU A 70 -21.80 -17.07 9.49
CA GLU A 70 -22.09 -16.68 8.11
C GLU A 70 -22.19 -15.15 7.97
N LEU A 71 -21.30 -14.55 7.17
CA LEU A 71 -21.22 -13.10 7.04
C LEU A 71 -22.37 -12.47 6.25
N THR A 72 -23.07 -13.23 5.42
CA THR A 72 -24.24 -12.76 4.66
C THR A 72 -25.34 -12.20 5.59
N ARG A 73 -25.44 -12.71 6.80
CA ARG A 73 -26.37 -12.22 7.82
C ARG A 73 -26.03 -10.83 8.35
N LEU A 74 -24.78 -10.39 8.17
CA LEU A 74 -24.33 -9.06 8.52
C LEU A 74 -24.51 -8.03 7.37
N THR A 75 -25.10 -8.45 6.24
CA THR A 75 -25.40 -7.57 5.12
C THR A 75 -26.12 -6.28 5.49
N PRO A 76 -27.15 -6.25 6.40
CA PRO A 76 -27.79 -4.99 6.76
C PRO A 76 -26.83 -3.96 7.38
N TYR A 77 -25.83 -4.43 8.12
CA TYR A 77 -24.80 -3.58 8.73
C TYR A 77 -23.74 -3.17 7.69
N ALA A 78 -23.26 -4.11 6.88
CA ALA A 78 -22.32 -3.84 5.83
C ALA A 78 -22.89 -2.86 4.79
N ALA A 79 -24.11 -3.05 4.36
CA ALA A 79 -24.82 -2.13 3.47
C ALA A 79 -24.92 -0.73 4.06
N ARG A 80 -25.29 -0.62 5.34
CA ARG A 80 -25.44 0.67 6.02
C ARG A 80 -24.12 1.41 6.20
N TYR A 81 -23.08 0.74 6.69
CA TYR A 81 -21.83 1.42 7.11
C TYR A 81 -20.69 1.30 6.10
N ALA A 82 -20.63 0.21 5.34
CA ALA A 82 -19.62 0.01 4.28
C ALA A 82 -20.14 0.35 2.88
N GLY A 83 -21.45 0.42 2.68
CA GLY A 83 -22.07 0.71 1.39
C GLY A 83 -22.07 -0.45 0.41
N TYR A 84 -21.99 -1.70 0.91
CA TYR A 84 -21.98 -2.92 0.09
C TYR A 84 -22.76 -4.04 0.79
N ALA A 85 -23.46 -4.84 0.00
CA ALA A 85 -23.99 -6.12 0.48
C ALA A 85 -22.85 -7.14 0.63
N ILE A 86 -23.00 -8.15 1.48
CA ILE A 86 -22.08 -9.28 1.57
C ILE A 86 -22.69 -10.45 0.82
N GLU A 87 -21.98 -10.96 -0.20
CA GLU A 87 -22.43 -12.12 -0.97
C GLU A 87 -22.06 -13.45 -0.33
N LYS A 88 -20.86 -13.52 0.24
CA LYS A 88 -20.37 -14.75 0.89
C LYS A 88 -19.24 -14.44 1.87
N GLY A 89 -18.94 -15.42 2.68
CA GLY A 89 -17.83 -15.46 3.61
C GLY A 89 -18.25 -15.90 4.99
N SER A 90 -17.27 -16.31 5.77
CA SER A 90 -17.46 -16.68 7.17
C SER A 90 -16.55 -15.89 8.10
N LEU A 91 -17.01 -15.70 9.32
CA LEU A 91 -16.28 -15.07 10.41
C LEU A 91 -16.01 -16.11 11.49
N SER A 92 -14.75 -16.24 11.86
CA SER A 92 -14.35 -16.89 13.12
C SER A 92 -13.67 -15.85 14.02
N MET A 93 -13.96 -15.93 15.30
CA MET A 93 -13.36 -15.02 16.26
C MET A 93 -12.93 -15.75 17.53
N SER A 94 -11.82 -15.31 18.09
CA SER A 94 -11.34 -15.73 19.40
C SER A 94 -11.00 -14.49 20.21
N VAL A 95 -11.54 -14.42 21.40
CA VAL A 95 -11.35 -13.28 22.30
C VAL A 95 -10.86 -13.75 23.67
N GLN A 96 -10.00 -12.96 24.27
CA GLN A 96 -9.62 -13.12 25.67
C GLN A 96 -9.71 -11.76 26.34
N TYR A 97 -10.47 -11.66 27.43
CA TYR A 97 -10.68 -10.45 28.21
C TYR A 97 -10.28 -10.71 29.65
N LYS A 98 -9.26 -10.01 30.10
CA LYS A 98 -8.83 -10.03 31.50
C LYS A 98 -9.07 -8.65 32.10
N VAL A 99 -9.83 -8.60 33.18
CA VAL A 99 -10.01 -7.41 34.00
C VAL A 99 -9.49 -7.70 35.38
N ASP A 100 -8.53 -6.90 35.82
CA ASP A 100 -7.98 -6.97 37.17
C ASP A 100 -7.75 -5.54 37.69
N GLN A 101 -8.26 -5.24 38.88
CA GLN A 101 -8.16 -3.94 39.54
C GLN A 101 -8.52 -2.73 38.64
N GLY A 102 -9.57 -2.86 37.83
CA GLY A 102 -10.04 -1.82 36.92
C GLY A 102 -9.24 -1.68 35.61
N LYS A 103 -8.19 -2.49 35.42
CA LYS A 103 -7.43 -2.55 34.17
C LYS A 103 -7.97 -3.66 33.28
N LEU A 104 -8.27 -3.34 32.05
CA LEU A 104 -8.62 -4.28 31.00
C LEU A 104 -7.40 -4.57 30.12
N GLU A 105 -7.14 -5.85 29.91
CA GLU A 105 -6.30 -6.39 28.85
C GLU A 105 -7.13 -7.34 28.01
N ALA A 106 -7.22 -7.08 26.71
CA ALA A 106 -8.02 -7.90 25.81
C ALA A 106 -7.24 -8.21 24.53
N GLN A 107 -7.45 -9.41 24.03
CA GLN A 107 -6.97 -9.85 22.72
C GLN A 107 -8.17 -10.28 21.90
N ASN A 108 -8.28 -9.75 20.69
CA ASN A 108 -9.35 -10.08 19.77
C ASN A 108 -8.71 -10.55 18.47
N GLN A 109 -8.85 -11.83 18.16
CA GLN A 109 -8.45 -12.38 16.88
C GLN A 109 -9.69 -12.55 16.01
N ILE A 110 -9.67 -11.93 14.85
CA ILE A 110 -10.76 -11.94 13.88
C ILE A 110 -10.24 -12.58 12.61
N PHE A 111 -10.84 -13.68 12.22
CA PHE A 111 -10.52 -14.40 11.00
C PHE A 111 -11.72 -14.39 10.06
N LEU A 112 -11.55 -13.77 8.89
CA LEU A 112 -12.55 -13.73 7.84
C LEU A 112 -12.09 -14.63 6.70
N ASP A 113 -12.94 -15.59 6.33
CA ASP A 113 -12.68 -16.49 5.21
C ASP A 113 -13.61 -16.15 4.05
N GLN A 114 -13.02 -15.96 2.86
CA GLN A 114 -13.71 -15.71 1.58
C GLN A 114 -14.70 -14.53 1.60
N LEU A 115 -14.50 -13.52 2.47
CA LEU A 115 -15.35 -12.32 2.47
C LEU A 115 -15.44 -11.73 1.05
N THR A 116 -16.63 -11.71 0.49
CA THR A 116 -16.90 -11.14 -0.82
C THR A 116 -18.06 -10.16 -0.71
N PHE A 117 -17.79 -8.94 -1.13
CA PHE A 117 -18.83 -7.93 -1.26
C PHE A 117 -19.52 -8.04 -2.62
N GLY A 118 -20.82 -7.85 -2.61
CA GLY A 118 -21.66 -7.77 -3.78
C GLY A 118 -21.89 -6.34 -4.25
N GLU A 119 -23.09 -6.08 -4.70
CA GLU A 119 -23.46 -4.79 -5.23
C GLU A 119 -23.33 -3.65 -4.21
N ARG A 120 -23.02 -2.47 -4.74
CA ARG A 120 -23.02 -1.24 -3.95
C ARG A 120 -24.43 -0.89 -3.52
N VAL A 121 -24.57 -0.54 -2.25
CA VAL A 121 -25.83 -0.09 -1.65
C VAL A 121 -25.67 1.38 -1.25
N GLU A 122 -26.56 2.23 -1.72
CA GLU A 122 -26.57 3.62 -1.30
C GLU A 122 -27.05 3.74 0.14
N SER A 123 -26.23 4.36 0.98
CA SER A 123 -26.54 4.64 2.38
C SER A 123 -25.93 5.97 2.81
N PRO A 124 -26.67 6.85 3.48
CA PRO A 124 -26.15 8.11 3.99
C PRO A 124 -25.10 7.91 5.09
N ASP A 125 -25.14 6.77 5.78
CA ASP A 125 -24.18 6.42 6.85
C ASP A 125 -22.93 5.68 6.32
N ALA A 126 -22.90 5.34 5.02
CA ALA A 126 -21.79 4.59 4.43
C ALA A 126 -20.51 5.42 4.40
N THR A 127 -19.40 4.78 4.75
CA THR A 127 -18.09 5.41 4.64
C THR A 127 -17.76 5.73 3.19
N LYS A 128 -17.06 6.85 2.96
CA LYS A 128 -16.49 7.22 1.66
C LYS A 128 -15.11 6.60 1.41
N LEU A 129 -14.58 5.86 2.38
CA LEU A 129 -13.30 5.19 2.26
C LEU A 129 -13.39 3.96 1.32
N PRO A 130 -12.28 3.55 0.67
CA PRO A 130 -12.29 2.48 -0.32
C PRO A 130 -12.30 1.10 0.34
N VAL A 131 -13.45 0.66 0.82
CA VAL A 131 -13.63 -0.61 1.55
C VAL A 131 -13.14 -1.81 0.73
N LEU A 132 -13.47 -1.87 -0.57
CA LEU A 132 -13.07 -2.98 -1.45
C LEU A 132 -11.55 -3.07 -1.60
N LEU A 133 -10.88 -1.91 -1.77
CA LEU A 133 -9.42 -1.86 -1.86
C LEU A 133 -8.78 -2.33 -0.54
N ALA A 134 -9.27 -1.84 0.61
CA ALA A 134 -8.75 -2.24 1.91
C ALA A 134 -8.90 -3.75 2.13
N VAL A 135 -10.05 -4.33 1.82
CA VAL A 135 -10.28 -5.78 1.91
C VAL A 135 -9.35 -6.55 0.98
N SER A 136 -9.17 -6.09 -0.26
CA SER A 136 -8.24 -6.72 -1.21
C SER A 136 -6.79 -6.68 -0.74
N LEU A 137 -6.36 -5.58 -0.12
CA LEU A 137 -5.03 -5.44 0.47
C LEU A 137 -4.82 -6.37 1.67
N LEU A 138 -5.85 -6.56 2.49
CA LEU A 138 -5.78 -7.40 3.70
C LEU A 138 -5.87 -8.90 3.40
N LYS A 139 -6.58 -9.31 2.34
CA LYS A 139 -6.69 -10.72 1.95
C LYS A 139 -5.34 -11.34 1.63
N ASN A 140 -5.10 -12.56 2.10
CA ASN A 140 -3.99 -13.38 1.66
C ASN A 140 -4.32 -14.13 0.34
N THR A 141 -3.40 -14.98 -0.14
CA THR A 141 -3.56 -15.78 -1.37
C THR A 141 -4.74 -16.76 -1.32
N ARG A 142 -5.17 -17.15 -0.12
CA ARG A 142 -6.31 -18.04 0.10
C ARG A 142 -7.63 -17.31 0.24
N GLY A 143 -7.62 -15.97 0.18
CA GLY A 143 -8.81 -15.14 0.36
C GLY A 143 -9.18 -14.91 1.83
N GLU A 144 -8.27 -15.20 2.76
CA GLU A 144 -8.44 -15.06 4.19
C GLU A 144 -7.91 -13.72 4.69
N ILE A 145 -8.54 -13.14 5.72
CA ILE A 145 -8.07 -11.97 6.44
C ILE A 145 -7.94 -12.36 7.90
N ASP A 146 -6.75 -12.21 8.47
CA ASP A 146 -6.45 -12.47 9.88
C ASP A 146 -6.03 -11.17 10.55
N ILE A 147 -6.80 -10.74 11.55
CA ILE A 147 -6.59 -9.47 12.24
C ILE A 147 -6.51 -9.75 13.75
N ASN A 148 -5.39 -9.38 14.35
CA ASN A 148 -5.22 -9.39 15.80
C ASN A 148 -5.38 -7.95 16.33
N LEU A 149 -6.33 -7.75 17.24
CA LEU A 149 -6.68 -6.46 17.82
C LEU A 149 -6.49 -6.50 19.35
N PRO A 150 -5.28 -6.22 19.85
CA PRO A 150 -5.08 -6.01 21.27
C PRO A 150 -5.77 -4.72 21.73
N VAL A 151 -6.47 -4.80 22.85
CA VAL A 151 -7.14 -3.66 23.49
C VAL A 151 -6.73 -3.62 24.95
N SER A 152 -6.26 -2.47 25.41
CA SER A 152 -5.94 -2.25 26.82
C SER A 152 -6.43 -0.88 27.28
N GLY A 153 -6.77 -0.78 28.55
CA GLY A 153 -7.22 0.49 29.14
C GLY A 153 -7.73 0.35 30.56
N SER A 154 -8.22 1.44 31.13
CA SER A 154 -8.82 1.49 32.45
C SER A 154 -10.34 1.57 32.33
N LEU A 155 -11.05 0.70 33.05
CA LEU A 155 -12.50 0.76 33.18
C LEU A 155 -12.94 1.94 34.07
N ASP A 156 -12.02 2.52 34.83
CA ASP A 156 -12.27 3.70 35.64
C ASP A 156 -12.24 5.00 34.80
N ASP A 157 -11.77 4.93 33.54
CA ASP A 157 -11.77 6.05 32.59
C ASP A 157 -13.13 6.11 31.86
N PRO A 158 -13.95 7.14 32.06
CA PRO A 158 -15.24 7.29 31.40
C PRO A 158 -15.18 7.37 29.87
N GLN A 159 -14.03 7.71 29.32
CA GLN A 159 -13.81 7.82 27.87
C GLN A 159 -13.34 6.48 27.25
N PHE A 160 -13.02 5.51 28.08
CA PHE A 160 -12.57 4.20 27.60
C PHE A 160 -13.73 3.41 26.99
N SER A 161 -13.58 3.01 25.75
CA SER A 161 -14.57 2.19 25.04
C SER A 161 -13.88 1.18 24.14
N VAL A 162 -14.09 -0.10 24.40
CA VAL A 162 -13.58 -1.20 23.58
C VAL A 162 -14.07 -1.07 22.13
N GLY A 163 -15.37 -0.83 21.94
CA GLY A 163 -15.96 -0.63 20.62
C GLY A 163 -15.39 0.59 19.88
N GLY A 164 -15.15 1.68 20.60
CA GLY A 164 -14.51 2.87 20.05
C GLY A 164 -13.07 2.61 19.59
N ILE A 165 -12.30 1.81 20.32
CA ILE A 165 -10.94 1.42 19.94
C ILE A 165 -10.96 0.54 18.69
N ILE A 166 -11.80 -0.50 18.66
CA ILE A 166 -11.97 -1.38 17.49
C ILE A 166 -12.38 -0.56 16.26
N TRP A 167 -13.37 0.33 16.40
CA TRP A 167 -13.80 1.19 15.28
C TRP A 167 -12.68 2.07 14.76
N ARG A 168 -11.89 2.67 15.66
CA ARG A 168 -10.73 3.49 15.27
C ARG A 168 -9.70 2.69 14.47
N VAL A 169 -9.44 1.43 14.86
CA VAL A 169 -8.53 0.56 14.11
C VAL A 169 -9.09 0.26 12.72
N VAL A 170 -10.37 -0.04 12.59
CA VAL A 170 -11.03 -0.28 11.29
C VAL A 170 -10.90 0.96 10.39
N VAL A 171 -11.23 2.14 10.91
CA VAL A 171 -11.09 3.40 10.14
C VAL A 171 -9.64 3.66 9.74
N ASN A 172 -8.68 3.39 10.61
CA ASN A 172 -7.25 3.53 10.29
C ASN A 172 -6.80 2.57 9.18
N LEU A 173 -7.28 1.32 9.18
CA LEU A 173 -6.98 0.37 8.11
C LEU A 173 -7.56 0.84 6.76
N LEU A 174 -8.79 1.31 6.75
CA LEU A 174 -9.42 1.87 5.55
C LEU A 174 -8.69 3.12 5.05
N THR A 175 -8.25 3.99 5.96
CA THR A 175 -7.49 5.20 5.61
C THR A 175 -6.11 4.84 5.03
N LYS A 176 -5.42 3.86 5.62
CA LYS A 176 -4.13 3.38 5.10
C LYS A 176 -4.23 2.79 3.69
N ALA A 177 -5.37 2.23 3.31
CA ALA A 177 -5.58 1.77 1.94
C ALA A 177 -5.46 2.89 0.90
N ILE A 178 -5.71 4.15 1.28
CA ILE A 178 -5.53 5.32 0.41
C ILE A 178 -4.13 5.91 0.58
N THR A 179 -3.73 6.17 1.83
CA THR A 179 -2.54 6.97 2.14
C THR A 179 -1.23 6.19 2.04
N ALA A 180 -1.28 4.90 2.34
CA ALA A 180 -0.10 4.03 2.36
C ALA A 180 -0.43 2.59 1.92
N PRO A 181 -0.96 2.37 0.69
CA PRO A 181 -1.38 1.05 0.23
C PRO A 181 -0.23 0.04 0.22
N PHE A 182 0.99 0.49 -0.10
CA PHE A 182 2.18 -0.36 -0.08
C PHE A 182 2.57 -0.78 1.34
N SER A 183 2.38 0.08 2.34
CA SER A 183 2.57 -0.29 3.74
C SER A 183 1.64 -1.44 4.15
N LEU A 184 0.38 -1.44 3.71
CA LEU A 184 -0.53 -2.57 3.93
C LEU A 184 -0.13 -3.82 3.13
N LEU A 185 0.30 -3.63 1.88
CA LEU A 185 0.70 -4.73 0.99
C LEU A 185 1.93 -5.49 1.51
N PHE A 186 2.87 -4.78 2.12
CA PHE A 186 4.14 -5.33 2.63
C PHE A 186 4.16 -5.59 4.14
N GLY A 187 3.07 -5.32 4.85
CA GLY A 187 2.97 -5.58 6.29
C GLY A 187 3.62 -4.51 7.20
N GLY A 188 3.79 -3.29 6.68
CA GLY A 188 4.32 -2.14 7.42
C GLY A 188 5.76 -1.76 7.06
N GLY A 189 6.14 -0.50 7.30
CA GLY A 189 7.54 -0.02 7.19
C GLY A 189 8.11 0.15 5.77
N HIS A 190 7.28 0.06 4.73
CA HIS A 190 7.72 0.12 3.32
C HIS A 190 7.08 1.29 2.55
N ASP A 191 7.11 2.49 3.12
CA ASP A 191 6.51 3.69 2.51
C ASP A 191 7.25 4.11 1.21
N ASP A 192 8.50 3.69 1.07
CA ASP A 192 9.31 3.92 -0.14
C ASP A 192 8.86 3.10 -1.36
N MET A 193 8.00 2.10 -1.21
CA MET A 193 7.50 1.26 -2.32
C MET A 193 6.49 1.98 -3.23
N GLY A 194 6.01 3.15 -2.84
CA GLY A 194 5.05 3.95 -3.61
C GLY A 194 5.62 4.65 -4.85
N TYR A 195 6.90 4.50 -5.16
CA TYR A 195 7.52 5.13 -6.32
C TYR A 195 8.76 4.37 -6.82
N VAL A 196 9.13 4.64 -8.06
CA VAL A 196 10.40 4.24 -8.69
C VAL A 196 11.17 5.49 -9.04
N ALA A 197 12.37 5.66 -8.47
CA ALA A 197 13.25 6.77 -8.76
C ALA A 197 13.97 6.59 -10.10
N PHE A 198 14.23 7.71 -10.76
CA PHE A 198 15.06 7.77 -11.98
C PHE A 198 16.16 8.81 -11.81
N ASP A 199 17.26 8.60 -12.52
CA ASP A 199 18.28 9.62 -12.62
C ASP A 199 17.74 10.84 -13.38
N PRO A 200 18.24 12.06 -13.08
CA PRO A 200 17.84 13.27 -13.78
C PRO A 200 17.92 13.14 -15.30
N GLY A 201 16.83 13.49 -15.98
CA GLY A 201 16.72 13.43 -17.43
C GLY A 201 16.66 12.03 -18.04
N SER A 202 16.71 10.98 -17.22
CA SER A 202 16.71 9.58 -17.66
C SER A 202 15.37 8.91 -17.43
N ALA A 203 15.01 7.96 -18.30
CA ALA A 203 13.92 7.02 -18.11
C ALA A 203 14.42 5.57 -17.96
N ARG A 204 15.74 5.37 -17.80
CA ARG A 204 16.32 4.04 -17.64
C ARG A 204 16.12 3.53 -16.21
N LEU A 205 15.60 2.31 -16.07
CA LEU A 205 15.47 1.66 -14.77
C LEU A 205 16.86 1.27 -14.24
N THR A 206 17.17 1.72 -13.04
CA THR A 206 18.38 1.28 -12.32
C THR A 206 18.18 -0.14 -11.78
N PRO A 207 19.27 -0.89 -11.44
CA PRO A 207 19.13 -2.20 -10.77
C PRO A 207 18.28 -2.14 -9.50
N GLN A 208 18.44 -1.09 -8.69
CA GLN A 208 17.63 -0.90 -7.47
C GLN A 208 16.14 -0.69 -7.80
N ALA A 209 15.85 0.03 -8.89
CA ALA A 209 14.49 0.22 -9.37
C ALA A 209 13.86 -1.11 -9.82
N GLN A 210 14.65 -1.94 -10.52
CA GLN A 210 14.22 -3.27 -10.96
C GLN A 210 13.95 -4.19 -9.77
N ASP A 211 14.83 -4.26 -8.76
CA ASP A 211 14.63 -5.03 -7.54
C ASP A 211 13.36 -4.63 -6.78
N LYS A 212 13.09 -3.31 -6.74
CA LYS A 212 11.86 -2.79 -6.14
C LYS A 212 10.62 -3.23 -6.91
N LEU A 213 10.64 -3.13 -8.23
CA LEU A 213 9.54 -3.58 -9.09
C LEU A 213 9.33 -5.10 -8.99
N ASP A 214 10.38 -5.88 -8.81
CA ASP A 214 10.31 -7.33 -8.61
C ASP A 214 9.57 -7.69 -7.32
N LYS A 215 9.88 -7.02 -6.22
CA LYS A 215 9.17 -7.19 -4.96
C LYS A 215 7.69 -6.83 -5.08
N ILE A 216 7.39 -5.71 -5.76
CA ILE A 216 6.00 -5.29 -6.02
C ILE A 216 5.27 -6.32 -6.88
N ALA A 217 5.89 -6.79 -7.98
CA ALA A 217 5.31 -7.81 -8.83
C ALA A 217 5.03 -9.11 -8.07
N GLY A 218 5.96 -9.57 -7.23
CA GLY A 218 5.77 -10.73 -6.38
C GLY A 218 4.53 -10.62 -5.48
N LYS A 219 4.35 -9.46 -4.84
CA LYS A 219 3.16 -9.21 -4.02
C LYS A 219 1.87 -9.12 -4.84
N LEU A 220 1.93 -8.54 -6.02
CA LEU A 220 0.76 -8.47 -6.90
C LEU A 220 0.39 -9.84 -7.49
N VAL A 221 1.35 -10.74 -7.71
CA VAL A 221 1.04 -12.14 -8.08
C VAL A 221 0.24 -12.83 -6.96
N GLU A 222 0.59 -12.57 -5.69
CA GLU A 222 -0.17 -13.08 -4.54
C GLU A 222 -1.58 -12.47 -4.42
N LYS A 223 -1.77 -11.24 -4.90
CA LYS A 223 -3.00 -10.44 -4.78
C LYS A 223 -3.66 -10.24 -6.15
N THR A 224 -4.33 -11.26 -6.65
CA THR A 224 -4.83 -11.29 -8.05
C THR A 224 -5.87 -10.21 -8.38
N SER A 225 -6.62 -9.73 -7.39
CA SER A 225 -7.63 -8.67 -7.55
C SER A 225 -7.04 -7.27 -7.67
N LEU A 226 -5.77 -7.06 -7.27
CA LEU A 226 -5.16 -5.73 -7.28
C LEU A 226 -4.57 -5.41 -8.65
N LYS A 227 -4.69 -4.14 -9.03
CA LYS A 227 -4.04 -3.53 -10.20
C LYS A 227 -3.05 -2.47 -9.72
N LEU A 228 -2.00 -2.27 -10.49
CA LEU A 228 -1.02 -1.21 -10.26
C LEU A 228 -1.24 -0.09 -11.27
N GLU A 229 -1.30 1.13 -10.80
CA GLU A 229 -1.25 2.33 -11.64
C GLU A 229 0.14 2.95 -11.53
N ALA A 230 0.71 3.30 -12.68
CA ALA A 230 1.98 4.01 -12.76
C ALA A 230 1.78 5.38 -13.43
N THR A 231 2.21 6.44 -12.75
CA THR A 231 2.22 7.81 -13.24
C THR A 231 3.66 8.24 -13.42
N GLY A 232 4.12 8.39 -14.66
CA GLY A 232 5.43 8.96 -14.91
C GLY A 232 5.45 10.45 -14.54
N ARG A 233 6.54 10.89 -13.90
CA ARG A 233 6.75 12.29 -13.51
C ARG A 233 8.09 12.80 -13.99
N ALA A 234 8.14 14.07 -14.34
CA ALA A 234 9.36 14.82 -14.58
C ALA A 234 9.29 16.15 -13.81
N ASP A 235 10.36 16.50 -13.15
CA ASP A 235 10.48 17.76 -12.40
C ASP A 235 11.32 18.74 -13.20
N PRO A 236 10.79 19.89 -13.66
CA PRO A 236 11.57 20.88 -14.39
C PRO A 236 12.82 21.34 -13.65
N ALA A 237 12.77 21.44 -12.31
CA ALA A 237 13.89 21.90 -11.50
C ALA A 237 15.09 20.93 -11.51
N VAL A 238 14.85 19.67 -11.84
CA VAL A 238 15.88 18.61 -11.82
C VAL A 238 16.12 18.05 -13.22
N ASP A 239 15.04 17.77 -13.95
CA ASP A 239 15.12 17.03 -15.21
C ASP A 239 15.53 17.88 -16.42
N VAL A 240 15.38 19.20 -16.39
CA VAL A 240 15.84 20.07 -17.48
C VAL A 240 17.36 19.96 -17.63
N ASP A 241 18.11 20.10 -16.56
CA ASP A 241 19.57 19.95 -16.60
C ASP A 241 19.98 18.49 -16.86
N GLY A 242 19.22 17.55 -16.30
CA GLY A 242 19.40 16.14 -16.61
C GLY A 242 19.24 15.82 -18.11
N LEU A 243 18.22 16.35 -18.77
CA LEU A 243 18.01 16.20 -20.21
C LEU A 243 19.15 16.79 -21.03
N ARG A 244 19.67 17.95 -20.63
CA ARG A 244 20.83 18.60 -21.26
C ARG A 244 22.06 17.71 -21.18
N HIS A 245 22.37 17.20 -20.00
CA HIS A 245 23.50 16.28 -19.80
C HIS A 245 23.32 14.98 -20.61
N GLN A 246 22.15 14.36 -20.57
CA GLN A 246 21.82 13.15 -21.33
C GLN A 246 21.96 13.38 -22.85
N TYR A 247 21.60 14.57 -23.34
CA TYR A 247 21.75 14.93 -24.74
C TYR A 247 23.21 14.96 -25.17
N VAL A 248 24.08 15.60 -24.37
CA VAL A 248 25.54 15.65 -24.65
C VAL A 248 26.13 14.24 -24.62
N ASP A 249 25.76 13.43 -23.64
CA ASP A 249 26.24 12.05 -23.53
C ASP A 249 25.76 11.18 -24.70
N ALA A 250 24.53 11.39 -25.18
CA ALA A 250 24.02 10.70 -26.36
C ALA A 250 24.77 11.10 -27.64
N LEU A 251 25.11 12.37 -27.81
CA LEU A 251 25.93 12.83 -28.94
C LEU A 251 27.33 12.24 -28.90
N MET A 252 27.96 12.16 -27.73
CA MET A 252 29.27 11.52 -27.56
C MET A 252 29.19 10.02 -27.88
N ARG A 253 28.20 9.30 -27.38
CA ARG A 253 28.01 7.88 -27.71
C ARG A 253 27.74 7.68 -29.19
N LYS A 254 26.94 8.54 -29.83
CA LYS A 254 26.74 8.50 -31.29
C LYS A 254 28.01 8.68 -32.07
N ALA A 255 28.88 9.61 -31.65
CA ALA A 255 30.19 9.83 -32.28
C ALA A 255 31.12 8.62 -32.13
N LYS A 256 31.18 8.01 -30.92
CA LYS A 256 32.00 6.81 -30.65
C LYS A 256 31.47 5.60 -31.42
N ALA A 257 30.18 5.37 -31.41
CA ALA A 257 29.53 4.26 -32.09
C ALA A 257 29.79 4.29 -33.58
N LYS A 258 29.75 5.49 -34.19
CA LYS A 258 30.07 5.68 -35.61
C LYS A 258 31.53 5.33 -35.93
N GLU A 259 32.50 5.68 -35.04
CA GLU A 259 33.91 5.34 -35.24
C GLU A 259 34.16 3.84 -35.08
N GLN A 260 33.39 3.16 -34.22
CA GLN A 260 33.54 1.74 -33.91
C GLN A 260 32.63 0.80 -34.71
N ASP A 261 31.80 1.34 -35.59
CA ASP A 261 30.77 0.61 -36.36
C ASP A 261 29.84 -0.21 -35.44
N LYS A 262 29.38 0.47 -34.39
CA LYS A 262 28.46 -0.09 -33.36
C LYS A 262 27.21 0.76 -33.21
N LEU A 263 26.21 0.23 -32.47
CA LEU A 263 25.06 1.01 -32.06
C LEU A 263 25.41 1.93 -30.87
N PRO A 264 24.78 3.12 -30.74
CA PRO A 264 25.03 4.03 -29.62
C PRO A 264 24.81 3.44 -28.24
N ASP A 265 23.92 2.47 -28.12
CA ASP A 265 23.59 1.78 -26.85
C ASP A 265 24.62 0.69 -26.50
N GLU A 266 25.47 0.27 -27.44
CA GLU A 266 26.51 -0.73 -27.23
C GLU A 266 27.83 -0.10 -26.77
N VAL A 267 27.91 1.23 -26.74
CA VAL A 267 29.14 1.94 -26.35
C VAL A 267 28.90 2.77 -25.08
N SER A 268 29.90 2.75 -24.21
CA SER A 268 29.99 3.62 -23.04
C SER A 268 31.12 4.62 -23.19
N ILE A 269 31.03 5.77 -22.55
CA ILE A 269 32.07 6.80 -22.54
C ILE A 269 32.77 6.75 -21.18
N GLY A 270 34.03 6.31 -21.19
CA GLY A 270 34.90 6.38 -20.03
C GLY A 270 35.34 7.81 -19.71
N ALA A 271 35.72 8.05 -18.46
CA ALA A 271 36.18 9.37 -18.03
C ALA A 271 37.42 9.85 -18.82
N GLU A 272 38.35 8.94 -19.09
CA GLU A 272 39.61 9.25 -19.78
C GLU A 272 39.43 9.61 -21.27
N GLU A 273 38.38 9.14 -21.90
CA GLU A 273 38.08 9.38 -23.31
C GLU A 273 37.04 10.46 -23.55
N ARG A 274 36.47 11.02 -22.47
CA ARG A 274 35.34 11.96 -22.52
C ARG A 274 35.66 13.18 -23.39
N ASP A 275 36.83 13.78 -23.25
CA ASP A 275 37.22 14.96 -24.01
C ASP A 275 37.36 14.68 -25.52
N LYS A 276 37.86 13.49 -25.89
CA LYS A 276 37.92 13.03 -27.27
C LYS A 276 36.52 13.00 -27.89
N TRP A 277 35.61 12.35 -27.23
CA TRP A 277 34.23 12.16 -27.74
C TRP A 277 33.39 13.43 -27.67
N LEU A 278 33.63 14.28 -26.68
CA LEU A 278 33.01 15.60 -26.59
C LEU A 278 33.42 16.46 -27.79
N LEU A 279 34.69 16.49 -28.14
CA LEU A 279 35.17 17.20 -29.32
C LEU A 279 34.57 16.63 -30.61
N ALA A 280 34.47 15.31 -30.74
CA ALA A 280 33.85 14.66 -31.89
C ALA A 280 32.38 15.01 -32.00
N ALA A 281 31.65 14.93 -30.90
CA ALA A 281 30.24 15.32 -30.80
C ALA A 281 30.03 16.81 -31.15
N TYR A 282 30.87 17.69 -30.60
CA TYR A 282 30.81 19.12 -30.90
C TYR A 282 31.04 19.40 -32.38
N LYS A 283 32.04 18.77 -33.01
CA LYS A 283 32.30 18.94 -34.43
C LYS A 283 31.14 18.47 -35.31
N ALA A 284 30.50 17.36 -34.95
CA ALA A 284 29.40 16.75 -35.69
C ALA A 284 28.04 17.43 -35.46
N ALA A 285 27.83 18.08 -34.32
CA ALA A 285 26.54 18.71 -33.98
C ALA A 285 26.21 19.86 -34.95
N ASP A 286 24.93 19.94 -35.34
CA ASP A 286 24.41 21.07 -36.14
C ASP A 286 23.97 22.21 -35.21
N ILE A 287 24.98 22.99 -34.76
CA ILE A 287 24.79 24.13 -33.85
C ILE A 287 25.60 25.34 -34.37
N LYS A 288 25.21 26.54 -33.96
CA LYS A 288 26.01 27.74 -34.21
C LYS A 288 27.34 27.65 -33.46
N LYS A 289 28.43 27.48 -34.20
CA LYS A 289 29.79 27.38 -33.66
C LYS A 289 30.58 28.65 -33.95
N PRO A 290 31.39 29.17 -33.02
CA PRO A 290 32.38 30.17 -33.32
C PRO A 290 33.31 29.69 -34.45
N ARG A 291 33.60 30.57 -35.40
CA ARG A 291 34.46 30.24 -36.54
C ARG A 291 35.79 30.99 -36.44
N ASN A 292 36.84 30.39 -36.95
CA ASN A 292 38.13 31.03 -37.10
C ASN A 292 38.15 31.93 -38.34
N MET A 293 39.29 32.63 -38.59
CA MET A 293 39.46 33.57 -39.73
C MET A 293 39.25 32.91 -41.09
N ILE A 294 39.37 31.57 -41.17
CA ILE A 294 39.22 30.82 -42.41
C ILE A 294 37.86 30.10 -42.49
N GLY A 295 36.92 30.45 -41.61
CA GLY A 295 35.54 29.96 -41.65
C GLY A 295 35.32 28.56 -41.02
N LEU A 296 36.34 27.89 -40.51
CA LEU A 296 36.22 26.59 -39.83
C LEU A 296 35.76 26.75 -38.39
N ALA A 297 35.01 25.76 -37.88
CA ALA A 297 34.59 25.73 -36.47
C ALA A 297 35.82 25.72 -35.55
N LYS A 298 35.86 26.67 -34.61
CA LYS A 298 36.96 26.81 -33.66
C LYS A 298 36.81 25.71 -32.58
N THR A 299 37.89 25.02 -32.26
CA THR A 299 37.97 24.14 -31.09
C THR A 299 37.98 25.02 -29.83
N LEU A 300 37.10 24.71 -28.90
CA LEU A 300 36.92 25.43 -27.66
C LEU A 300 37.36 24.57 -26.46
N PRO A 301 37.54 25.15 -25.26
CA PRO A 301 37.67 24.38 -24.03
C PRO A 301 36.48 23.44 -23.80
N ALA A 302 36.70 22.30 -23.15
CA ALA A 302 35.69 21.27 -22.94
C ALA A 302 34.39 21.84 -22.30
N ALA A 303 34.53 22.68 -21.29
CA ALA A 303 33.40 23.32 -20.61
C ALA A 303 32.54 24.19 -21.55
N GLU A 304 33.19 24.90 -22.49
CA GLU A 304 32.48 25.76 -23.44
C GLU A 304 31.79 24.95 -24.54
N MET A 305 32.42 23.87 -25.02
CA MET A 305 31.79 22.93 -25.94
C MET A 305 30.56 22.25 -25.31
N THR A 306 30.69 21.79 -24.07
CA THR A 306 29.58 21.22 -23.30
C THR A 306 28.40 22.20 -23.19
N ARG A 307 28.67 23.44 -22.75
CA ARG A 307 27.65 24.49 -22.63
C ARG A 307 26.91 24.77 -23.94
N LEU A 308 27.62 24.81 -25.07
CA LEU A 308 27.00 25.03 -26.37
C LEU A 308 26.15 23.85 -26.82
N LEU A 309 26.53 22.62 -26.52
CA LEU A 309 25.73 21.43 -26.80
C LEU A 309 24.50 21.36 -25.88
N GLU A 310 24.69 21.64 -24.60
CA GLU A 310 23.58 21.71 -23.63
C GLU A 310 22.53 22.77 -23.97
N ALA A 311 22.98 23.93 -24.47
CA ALA A 311 22.10 24.99 -24.93
C ALA A 311 21.26 24.61 -26.16
N ALA A 312 21.70 23.63 -26.93
CA ALA A 312 20.98 23.10 -28.08
C ALA A 312 20.11 21.85 -27.74
N ALA A 313 20.20 21.38 -26.51
CA ALA A 313 19.43 20.22 -26.08
C ALA A 313 17.91 20.53 -26.07
N PRO A 314 17.08 19.61 -26.58
CA PRO A 314 15.62 19.72 -26.40
C PRO A 314 15.28 19.44 -24.94
N ALA A 315 15.07 20.50 -24.17
CA ALA A 315 14.73 20.46 -22.74
C ALA A 315 13.53 21.38 -22.42
N ASP A 316 12.61 21.46 -23.36
CA ASP A 316 11.36 22.21 -23.26
C ASP A 316 10.27 21.40 -22.55
N GLU A 317 9.11 21.98 -22.43
CA GLU A 317 7.95 21.35 -21.79
C GLU A 317 7.54 20.04 -22.49
N GLN A 318 7.69 19.97 -23.81
CA GLN A 318 7.38 18.74 -24.55
C GLN A 318 8.40 17.64 -24.24
N ALA A 319 9.68 17.96 -24.18
CA ALA A 319 10.72 17.00 -23.80
C ALA A 319 10.53 16.46 -22.37
N LEU A 320 10.07 17.30 -21.43
CA LEU A 320 9.70 16.88 -20.07
C LEU A 320 8.48 15.95 -20.07
N ARG A 321 7.45 16.25 -20.87
CA ARG A 321 6.28 15.35 -21.02
C ARG A 321 6.71 14.00 -21.60
N ASP A 322 7.53 14.00 -22.62
CA ASP A 322 8.03 12.78 -23.25
C ASP A 322 8.91 11.97 -22.27
N LEU A 323 9.71 12.65 -21.45
CA LEU A 323 10.47 11.99 -20.38
C LEU A 323 9.54 11.34 -19.35
N ALA A 324 8.54 12.06 -18.88
CA ALA A 324 7.57 11.55 -17.94
C ALA A 324 6.80 10.33 -18.51
N ASN A 325 6.35 10.42 -19.76
CA ASN A 325 5.71 9.29 -20.44
C ASN A 325 6.63 8.08 -20.51
N ARG A 326 7.88 8.26 -20.98
CA ARG A 326 8.86 7.17 -21.06
C ARG A 326 9.12 6.50 -19.71
N ARG A 327 9.14 7.25 -18.60
CA ARG A 327 9.28 6.67 -17.25
C ARG A 327 8.12 5.75 -16.89
N GLY A 328 6.90 6.16 -17.15
CA GLY A 328 5.71 5.32 -16.98
C GLY A 328 5.75 4.07 -17.85
N ASP A 329 6.10 4.24 -19.15
CA ASP A 329 6.20 3.15 -20.12
C ASP A 329 7.26 2.11 -19.73
N GLN A 330 8.41 2.55 -19.22
CA GLN A 330 9.47 1.65 -18.76
C GLN A 330 9.03 0.80 -17.57
N VAL A 331 8.35 1.42 -16.60
CA VAL A 331 7.78 0.68 -15.46
C VAL A 331 6.74 -0.34 -15.94
N LYS A 332 5.82 0.06 -16.82
CA LYS A 332 4.83 -0.85 -17.40
C LYS A 332 5.48 -1.98 -18.19
N ALA A 333 6.39 -1.67 -19.09
CA ALA A 333 7.08 -2.65 -19.90
C ALA A 333 7.79 -3.70 -19.02
N TYR A 334 8.49 -3.25 -17.97
CA TYR A 334 9.16 -4.15 -17.04
C TYR A 334 8.18 -5.04 -16.28
N LEU A 335 7.12 -4.47 -15.73
CA LEU A 335 6.14 -5.21 -14.93
C LEU A 335 5.30 -6.19 -15.77
N THR A 336 5.02 -5.87 -17.03
CA THR A 336 4.26 -6.76 -17.92
C THR A 336 5.04 -8.00 -18.38
N THR A 337 6.32 -8.09 -18.08
CA THR A 337 7.08 -9.35 -18.20
C THR A 337 6.72 -10.36 -17.08
N LYS A 338 6.06 -9.91 -16.00
CA LYS A 338 5.78 -10.66 -14.77
C LYS A 338 4.29 -10.70 -14.42
N LEU A 339 3.54 -9.72 -14.88
CA LEU A 339 2.11 -9.52 -14.63
C LEU A 339 1.37 -9.41 -15.95
N SER A 340 0.10 -9.78 -15.97
CA SER A 340 -0.73 -9.56 -17.16
C SER A 340 -0.92 -8.06 -17.44
N PRO A 341 -0.92 -7.65 -18.71
CA PRO A 341 -0.93 -6.23 -19.11
C PRO A 341 -2.11 -5.42 -18.58
N GLU A 342 -3.26 -6.05 -18.40
CA GLU A 342 -4.48 -5.42 -17.86
C GLU A 342 -4.38 -5.10 -16.35
N ARG A 343 -3.34 -5.57 -15.69
CA ARG A 343 -3.08 -5.29 -14.27
C ARG A 343 -2.12 -4.14 -14.05
N VAL A 344 -1.46 -3.64 -15.12
CA VAL A 344 -0.54 -2.50 -15.05
C VAL A 344 -1.08 -1.37 -15.91
N LEU A 345 -1.64 -0.37 -15.26
CA LEU A 345 -2.29 0.76 -15.90
C LEU A 345 -1.35 1.96 -15.90
N LEU A 346 -1.37 2.72 -16.99
CA LEU A 346 -0.73 4.04 -17.02
C LEU A 346 -1.77 5.12 -16.79
N THR A 347 -1.43 6.10 -16.00
CA THR A 347 -2.21 7.32 -15.83
C THR A 347 -1.52 8.48 -16.54
N ALA A 348 -2.21 9.60 -16.69
CA ALA A 348 -1.64 10.79 -17.32
C ALA A 348 -0.34 11.21 -16.61
N SER A 349 0.73 11.36 -17.37
CA SER A 349 2.03 11.82 -16.87
C SER A 349 1.96 13.24 -16.33
N LYS A 350 2.87 13.61 -15.43
CA LYS A 350 2.94 14.92 -14.80
C LYS A 350 4.33 15.55 -14.94
N THR A 351 4.36 16.83 -15.27
CA THR A 351 5.57 17.64 -15.38
C THR A 351 5.68 18.70 -14.29
N ASN A 352 4.98 18.50 -13.19
CA ASN A 352 4.98 19.36 -12.01
C ASN A 352 4.91 18.52 -10.73
N ASN A 353 5.00 19.19 -9.58
CA ASN A 353 4.94 18.55 -8.28
C ASN A 353 3.51 18.43 -7.73
N ASP A 354 2.46 18.73 -8.52
CA ASP A 354 1.08 18.64 -8.08
C ASP A 354 0.69 17.21 -7.72
N GLY A 355 0.20 17.05 -6.50
CA GLY A 355 -0.19 15.74 -5.95
C GLY A 355 0.99 14.79 -5.77
N LEU A 356 2.21 15.33 -5.56
CA LEU A 356 3.35 14.53 -5.11
C LEU A 356 3.12 14.20 -3.64
N PRO A 357 3.18 12.91 -3.23
CA PRO A 357 3.11 12.55 -1.82
C PRO A 357 4.28 13.12 -1.02
N ASP A 358 4.04 13.48 0.23
CA ASP A 358 5.09 13.89 1.18
C ASP A 358 5.78 12.64 1.77
N ASP A 359 6.45 11.89 0.89
CA ASP A 359 7.14 10.62 1.20
C ASP A 359 8.67 10.75 1.22
N LYS A 360 9.17 11.99 1.16
CA LYS A 360 10.61 12.32 1.09
C LYS A 360 11.34 11.69 -0.11
N GLY A 361 10.63 11.12 -1.07
CA GLY A 361 11.19 10.55 -2.28
C GLY A 361 11.57 11.63 -3.31
N PRO A 362 12.41 11.30 -4.29
CA PRO A 362 12.79 12.23 -5.36
C PRO A 362 11.58 12.61 -6.21
N SER A 363 11.58 13.80 -6.78
CA SER A 363 10.54 14.28 -7.70
C SER A 363 10.66 13.65 -9.10
N SER A 364 11.89 13.30 -9.53
CA SER A 364 12.19 12.56 -10.76
C SER A 364 11.86 11.07 -10.59
N ARG A 365 10.61 10.68 -10.81
CA ARG A 365 10.12 9.33 -10.50
C ARG A 365 8.96 8.86 -11.38
N ALA A 366 8.64 7.58 -11.30
CA ALA A 366 7.30 7.07 -11.58
C ALA A 366 6.58 6.84 -10.25
N GLN A 367 5.46 7.51 -10.04
CA GLN A 367 4.60 7.33 -8.89
C GLN A 367 3.77 6.06 -9.10
N LEU A 368 3.67 5.25 -8.07
CA LEU A 368 2.90 4.01 -8.08
C LEU A 368 1.69 4.14 -7.14
N SER A 369 0.57 3.55 -7.52
CA SER A 369 -0.59 3.38 -6.66
C SER A 369 -1.26 2.04 -6.91
N VAL A 370 -1.95 1.51 -5.92
CA VAL A 370 -2.66 0.23 -5.99
C VAL A 370 -4.16 0.50 -6.05
N LYS A 371 -4.86 -0.26 -6.88
CA LYS A 371 -6.30 -0.10 -7.11
C LYS A 371 -7.04 -1.43 -7.03
#